data_4af4048a15b6be38e0dc49641741472d
#
_entry.id   4af4048a15b6be38e0dc49641741472d
#
_cell.length_a   1.000
_cell.length_b   1.000
_cell.length_c   1.000
_cell.angle_alpha   90.00
_cell.angle_beta   90.00
_cell.angle_gamma   90.00
#
_symmetry.space_group_name_H-M   'P 1'
#
loop_
_entity.id
_entity.type
_entity.pdbx_description
1 polymer ?
#
loop_
_entity_poly.entity_id
_entity_poly.type
_entity_poly.pdbx_seq_one_letter_code
_entity_poly.pdbx_strand_id
1 'polypeptide(L)'
;MFVFKVKMKKSVKTLSFPVRGKYVVMLAPSFVVDFSYPEIILKLRRLGFDKVVELTFGAKLVNREYHKLLKKCPSGCLMISSVCPGVVSLINNKFSKLKKNLILIDSPMVAMAKVCKKIYPKHNVVFISPCEFKKQEAEGCKEIDFVINFNELKEIFAKKLFKREDKNLSTSFDRFYNDYTKIYPLAGGLSKTAHLKNILTNK
;
A
#
# COMPACT_ATOMS: atom_id res chain seq x y z
N MET A 1 15.52 -18.28 -20.79
CA MET A 1 14.58 -17.17 -20.42
C MET A 1 14.54 -17.10 -18.90
N PHE A 2 15.21 -16.11 -18.30
CA PHE A 2 15.19 -15.94 -16.84
C PHE A 2 13.81 -15.44 -16.42
N VAL A 3 13.15 -16.16 -15.54
CA VAL A 3 11.85 -15.76 -14.95
C VAL A 3 12.08 -15.43 -13.49
N PHE A 4 11.88 -14.17 -13.12
CA PHE A 4 11.85 -13.79 -11.71
C PHE A 4 10.50 -14.17 -11.12
N LYS A 5 10.52 -14.88 -9.97
CA LYS A 5 9.30 -15.39 -9.33
C LYS A 5 9.15 -14.81 -7.93
N VAL A 6 8.02 -14.18 -7.65
CA VAL A 6 7.64 -13.74 -6.30
C VAL A 6 6.57 -14.67 -5.77
N LYS A 7 6.80 -15.24 -4.59
CA LYS A 7 5.87 -16.15 -3.91
C LYS A 7 5.46 -15.58 -2.56
N MET A 8 4.18 -15.58 -2.26
CA MET A 8 3.65 -15.31 -0.91
C MET A 8 3.61 -16.61 -0.10
N LYS A 9 3.93 -16.54 1.22
CA LYS A 9 4.01 -17.73 2.08
C LYS A 9 2.76 -18.61 2.10
N LYS A 10 1.57 -17.98 2.03
CA LYS A 10 0.27 -18.69 2.04
C LYS A 10 -0.34 -18.93 0.66
N SER A 11 0.27 -18.43 -0.42
CA SER A 11 -0.27 -18.56 -1.77
C SER A 11 0.51 -19.60 -2.57
N VAL A 12 -0.21 -20.52 -3.20
CA VAL A 12 0.34 -21.41 -4.23
C VAL A 12 0.69 -20.60 -5.50
N LYS A 13 0.12 -19.40 -5.63
CA LYS A 13 0.32 -18.52 -6.80
C LYS A 13 1.74 -17.96 -6.80
N THR A 14 2.33 -17.96 -7.99
CA THR A 14 3.63 -17.34 -8.25
C THR A 14 3.47 -16.22 -9.27
N LEU A 15 3.97 -15.03 -8.96
CA LEU A 15 4.02 -13.93 -9.91
C LEU A 15 5.33 -14.01 -10.70
N SER A 16 5.21 -14.14 -12.02
CA SER A 16 6.35 -14.17 -12.94
C SER A 16 6.40 -12.92 -13.80
N PHE A 17 7.61 -12.48 -14.15
CA PHE A 17 7.82 -11.28 -14.96
C PHE A 17 8.36 -11.62 -16.36
N PRO A 18 7.91 -10.90 -17.39
CA PRO A 18 6.85 -9.89 -17.38
C PRO A 18 5.50 -10.48 -17.04
N VAL A 19 4.67 -9.69 -16.35
CA VAL A 19 3.35 -10.10 -15.88
C VAL A 19 2.43 -10.37 -17.07
N ARG A 20 1.67 -11.47 -17.00
CA ARG A 20 0.68 -11.86 -18.02
C ARG A 20 -0.70 -11.90 -17.40
N GLY A 21 -1.67 -11.25 -18.03
CA GLY A 21 -3.05 -11.15 -17.54
C GLY A 21 -3.40 -9.78 -16.98
N LYS A 22 -4.51 -9.69 -16.25
CA LYS A 22 -5.02 -8.44 -15.69
C LYS A 22 -4.50 -8.23 -14.28
N TYR A 23 -3.63 -7.24 -14.12
CA TYR A 23 -3.07 -6.88 -12.84
C TYR A 23 -3.16 -5.37 -12.61
N VAL A 24 -3.62 -4.99 -11.42
CA VAL A 24 -3.48 -3.62 -10.91
C VAL A 24 -2.36 -3.60 -9.88
N VAL A 25 -1.40 -2.70 -10.05
CA VAL A 25 -0.34 -2.47 -9.08
C VAL A 25 -0.60 -1.20 -8.30
N MET A 26 -0.58 -1.32 -6.97
CA MET A 26 -0.65 -0.21 -6.03
C MET A 26 0.77 0.17 -5.60
N LEU A 27 1.15 1.42 -5.78
CA LEU A 27 2.49 1.91 -5.44
C LEU A 27 2.44 2.74 -4.15
N ALA A 28 3.30 2.38 -3.18
CA ALA A 28 3.44 3.15 -1.94
C ALA A 28 3.97 4.57 -2.24
N PRO A 29 3.43 5.65 -1.64
CA PRO A 29 3.82 7.03 -1.96
C PRO A 29 5.30 7.34 -1.68
N SER A 30 5.95 6.57 -0.79
CA SER A 30 7.38 6.67 -0.51
C SER A 30 8.28 6.25 -1.68
N PHE A 31 7.70 5.77 -2.78
CA PHE A 31 8.47 5.37 -3.96
C PHE A 31 9.40 6.47 -4.48
N VAL A 32 9.05 7.73 -4.27
CA VAL A 32 9.83 8.90 -4.71
C VAL A 32 11.23 8.98 -4.11
N VAL A 33 11.49 8.25 -3.03
CA VAL A 33 12.82 8.16 -2.40
C VAL A 33 13.74 7.22 -3.18
N ASP A 34 13.18 6.17 -3.77
CA ASP A 34 13.93 5.09 -4.42
C ASP A 34 13.85 5.10 -5.94
N PHE A 35 12.82 5.73 -6.50
CA PHE A 35 12.52 5.69 -7.93
C PHE A 35 12.07 7.05 -8.47
N SER A 36 12.52 7.37 -9.69
CA SER A 36 12.15 8.60 -10.39
C SER A 36 10.70 8.54 -10.90
N TYR A 37 9.98 9.64 -10.75
CA TYR A 37 8.67 9.87 -11.39
C TYR A 37 8.87 10.77 -12.62
N PRO A 38 8.21 10.51 -13.74
CA PRO A 38 7.19 9.47 -14.01
C PRO A 38 7.75 8.11 -14.48
N GLU A 39 9.05 7.95 -14.53
CA GLU A 39 9.74 6.78 -15.10
C GLU A 39 9.29 5.46 -14.46
N ILE A 40 9.06 5.45 -13.15
CA ILE A 40 8.58 4.26 -12.42
C ILE A 40 7.26 3.73 -13.01
N ILE A 41 6.34 4.63 -13.39
CA ILE A 41 5.05 4.24 -13.97
C ILE A 41 5.27 3.52 -15.30
N LEU A 42 6.12 4.08 -16.15
CA LEU A 42 6.46 3.48 -17.44
C LEU A 42 7.12 2.10 -17.26
N LYS A 43 8.07 1.97 -16.32
CA LYS A 43 8.71 0.68 -16.02
C LYS A 43 7.72 -0.36 -15.55
N LEU A 44 6.76 -0.01 -14.69
CA LEU A 44 5.72 -0.91 -14.22
C LEU A 44 4.81 -1.38 -15.37
N ARG A 45 4.42 -0.47 -16.26
CA ARG A 45 3.64 -0.85 -17.44
C ARG A 45 4.43 -1.77 -18.39
N ARG A 46 5.72 -1.49 -18.60
CA ARG A 46 6.62 -2.37 -19.37
C ARG A 46 6.79 -3.75 -18.74
N LEU A 47 6.69 -3.87 -17.41
CA LEU A 47 6.62 -5.16 -16.74
C LEU A 47 5.28 -5.90 -16.96
N GLY A 48 4.31 -5.27 -17.60
CA GLY A 48 3.03 -5.87 -17.98
C GLY A 48 1.87 -5.56 -17.06
N PHE A 49 2.02 -4.64 -16.10
CA PHE A 49 0.88 -4.18 -15.30
C PHE A 49 -0.10 -3.38 -16.13
N ASP A 50 -1.37 -3.77 -16.11
CA ASP A 50 -2.45 -3.12 -16.86
C ASP A 50 -2.87 -1.79 -16.23
N LYS A 51 -2.93 -1.77 -14.89
CA LYS A 51 -3.27 -0.58 -14.10
C LYS A 51 -2.18 -0.28 -13.08
N VAL A 52 -1.84 1.01 -12.94
CA VAL A 52 -0.88 1.52 -11.96
C VAL A 52 -1.56 2.61 -11.15
N VAL A 53 -1.75 2.39 -9.85
CA VAL A 53 -2.43 3.32 -8.94
C VAL A 53 -1.55 3.68 -7.75
N GLU A 54 -1.71 4.89 -7.24
CA GLU A 54 -1.00 5.32 -6.04
C GLU A 54 -1.84 5.03 -4.78
N LEU A 55 -1.16 4.67 -3.68
CA LEU A 55 -1.81 4.30 -2.41
C LEU A 55 -2.47 5.49 -1.68
N THR A 56 -2.22 6.72 -2.10
CA THR A 56 -2.67 7.96 -1.44
C THR A 56 -4.17 8.01 -1.20
N PHE A 57 -4.97 7.49 -2.12
CA PHE A 57 -6.42 7.41 -1.91
C PHE A 57 -6.82 6.46 -0.78
N GLY A 58 -6.12 5.33 -0.63
CA GLY A 58 -6.30 4.43 0.52
C GLY A 58 -5.99 5.11 1.84
N ALA A 59 -4.91 5.92 1.89
CA ALA A 59 -4.58 6.74 3.06
C ALA A 59 -5.69 7.75 3.39
N LYS A 60 -6.30 8.39 2.38
CA LYS A 60 -7.44 9.29 2.58
C LYS A 60 -8.65 8.58 3.20
N LEU A 61 -8.95 7.37 2.78
CA LEU A 61 -10.04 6.58 3.37
C LEU A 61 -9.77 6.27 4.84
N VAL A 62 -8.55 5.84 5.16
CA VAL A 62 -8.12 5.56 6.53
C VAL A 62 -8.22 6.82 7.40
N ASN A 63 -7.75 7.98 6.91
CA ASN A 63 -7.87 9.25 7.61
C ASN A 63 -9.34 9.57 7.99
N ARG A 64 -10.28 9.33 7.09
CA ARG A 64 -11.71 9.53 7.38
C ARG A 64 -12.21 8.68 8.54
N GLU A 65 -11.78 7.43 8.62
CA GLU A 65 -12.16 6.54 9.73
C GLU A 65 -11.51 6.98 11.05
N TYR A 66 -10.25 7.42 11.02
CA TYR A 66 -9.61 8.02 12.20
C TYR A 66 -10.37 9.25 12.69
N HIS A 67 -10.78 10.15 11.79
CA HIS A 67 -11.59 11.32 12.14
C HIS A 67 -12.89 10.94 12.86
N LYS A 68 -13.62 9.94 12.33
CA LYS A 68 -14.86 9.47 12.95
C LYS A 68 -14.63 8.95 14.37
N LEU A 69 -13.57 8.17 14.57
CA LEU A 69 -13.25 7.58 15.88
C LEU A 69 -12.82 8.65 16.88
N LEU A 70 -11.92 9.55 16.48
CA LEU A 70 -11.40 10.60 17.37
C LEU A 70 -12.46 11.60 17.81
N LYS A 71 -13.44 11.90 16.95
CA LYS A 71 -14.60 12.74 17.35
C LYS A 71 -15.45 12.10 18.44
N LYS A 72 -15.50 10.77 18.51
CA LYS A 72 -16.27 10.02 19.50
C LYS A 72 -15.45 9.68 20.76
N CYS A 73 -14.14 9.89 20.73
CA CYS A 73 -13.28 9.53 21.83
C CYS A 73 -13.37 10.55 22.97
N PRO A 74 -13.58 10.11 24.23
CA PRO A 74 -13.52 10.99 25.38
C PRO A 74 -12.15 11.64 25.55
N SER A 75 -12.09 12.78 26.26
CA SER A 75 -10.82 13.40 26.62
C SER A 75 -9.94 12.43 27.40
N GLY A 76 -8.63 12.38 27.06
CA GLY A 76 -7.66 11.51 27.73
C GLY A 76 -7.66 10.04 27.27
N CYS A 77 -8.46 9.66 26.29
CA CYS A 77 -8.42 8.28 25.81
C CYS A 77 -7.10 7.97 25.06
N LEU A 78 -6.49 6.84 25.39
CA LEU A 78 -5.29 6.34 24.70
C LEU A 78 -5.70 5.48 23.51
N MET A 79 -5.32 5.89 22.31
CA MET A 79 -5.50 5.16 21.07
C MET A 79 -4.15 4.85 20.40
N ILE A 80 -3.96 3.63 19.94
CA ILE A 80 -2.76 3.19 19.24
C ILE A 80 -3.14 2.83 17.80
N SER A 81 -2.46 3.46 16.84
CA SER A 81 -2.70 3.22 15.41
C SER A 81 -2.32 1.80 14.99
N SER A 82 -3.21 1.12 14.28
CA SER A 82 -3.00 -0.22 13.71
C SER A 82 -2.49 -0.23 12.25
N VAL A 83 -2.20 0.93 11.66
CA VAL A 83 -1.75 1.00 10.25
C VAL A 83 -0.38 0.36 10.00
N CYS A 84 0.43 0.18 11.05
CA CYS A 84 1.71 -0.52 10.98
C CYS A 84 1.57 -1.94 11.54
N PRO A 85 1.66 -2.99 10.69
CA PRO A 85 1.55 -4.37 11.16
C PRO A 85 2.67 -4.78 12.12
N GLY A 86 3.84 -4.16 12.03
CA GLY A 86 4.92 -4.36 12.99
C GLY A 86 4.56 -3.88 14.40
N VAL A 87 3.90 -2.73 14.53
CA VAL A 87 3.39 -2.21 15.82
C VAL A 87 2.30 -3.13 16.37
N VAL A 88 1.36 -3.56 15.52
CA VAL A 88 0.31 -4.50 15.91
C VAL A 88 0.91 -5.81 16.44
N SER A 89 1.89 -6.37 15.72
CA SER A 89 2.61 -7.58 16.15
C SER A 89 3.35 -7.38 17.47
N LEU A 90 4.03 -6.25 17.63
CA LEU A 90 4.72 -5.91 18.86
C LEU A 90 3.78 -5.86 20.08
N ILE A 91 2.65 -5.17 19.93
CA ILE A 91 1.64 -5.05 20.98
C ILE A 91 1.05 -6.42 21.32
N ASN A 92 0.71 -7.20 20.30
CA ASN A 92 0.13 -8.52 20.50
C ASN A 92 1.07 -9.49 21.25
N ASN A 93 2.37 -9.39 21.01
CA ASN A 93 3.35 -10.32 21.53
C ASN A 93 3.99 -9.86 22.86
N LYS A 94 4.24 -8.55 23.00
CA LYS A 94 5.00 -8.03 24.16
C LYS A 94 4.19 -7.13 25.09
N PHE A 95 3.14 -6.49 24.61
CA PHE A 95 2.36 -5.49 25.36
C PHE A 95 0.86 -5.80 25.35
N SER A 96 0.51 -7.03 25.74
CA SER A 96 -0.88 -7.53 25.65
C SER A 96 -1.92 -6.65 26.36
N LYS A 97 -1.53 -5.96 27.45
CA LYS A 97 -2.39 -4.99 28.16
C LYS A 97 -2.84 -3.81 27.28
N LEU A 98 -2.06 -3.47 26.25
CA LEU A 98 -2.36 -2.38 25.31
C LEU A 98 -3.22 -2.81 24.12
N LYS A 99 -3.56 -4.09 23.98
CA LYS A 99 -4.41 -4.59 22.88
C LYS A 99 -5.74 -3.84 22.80
N LYS A 100 -6.33 -3.53 23.95
CA LYS A 100 -7.60 -2.78 24.03
C LYS A 100 -7.52 -1.36 23.48
N ASN A 101 -6.33 -0.82 23.33
CA ASN A 101 -6.08 0.52 22.83
C ASN A 101 -5.78 0.53 21.32
N LEU A 102 -5.60 -0.65 20.69
CA LEU A 102 -5.41 -0.74 19.24
C LEU A 102 -6.69 -0.34 18.51
N ILE A 103 -6.51 0.57 17.56
CA ILE A 103 -7.60 1.00 16.67
C ILE A 103 -7.78 -0.05 15.58
N LEU A 104 -8.98 -0.66 15.51
CA LEU A 104 -9.31 -1.68 14.50
C LEU A 104 -9.77 -1.01 13.19
N ILE A 105 -8.83 -0.42 12.47
CA ILE A 105 -9.05 0.17 11.14
C ILE A 105 -8.11 -0.51 10.15
N ASP A 106 -8.61 -0.72 8.93
CA ASP A 106 -7.78 -1.16 7.80
C ASP A 106 -6.56 -0.26 7.60
N SER A 107 -5.43 -0.83 7.20
CA SER A 107 -4.32 -0.01 6.73
C SER A 107 -4.64 0.60 5.36
N PRO A 108 -3.90 1.64 4.93
CA PRO A 108 -4.04 2.20 3.58
C PRO A 108 -3.91 1.16 2.47
N MET A 109 -3.06 0.15 2.66
CA MET A 109 -2.89 -0.96 1.72
C MET A 109 -4.17 -1.77 1.58
N VAL A 110 -4.76 -2.19 2.69
CA VAL A 110 -6.00 -2.98 2.69
C VAL A 110 -7.17 -2.15 2.16
N ALA A 111 -7.30 -0.90 2.61
CA ALA A 111 -8.36 0.00 2.15
C ALA A 111 -8.30 0.21 0.63
N MET A 112 -7.09 0.46 0.08
CA MET A 112 -6.92 0.64 -1.37
C MET A 112 -7.13 -0.65 -2.15
N ALA A 113 -6.72 -1.81 -1.62
CA ALA A 113 -6.96 -3.09 -2.26
C ALA A 113 -8.46 -3.39 -2.42
N LYS A 114 -9.27 -3.10 -1.39
CA LYS A 114 -10.73 -3.20 -1.46
C LYS A 114 -11.32 -2.31 -2.57
N VAL A 115 -10.80 -1.08 -2.70
CA VAL A 115 -11.19 -0.17 -3.79
C VAL A 115 -10.79 -0.76 -5.15
N CYS A 116 -9.55 -1.24 -5.29
CA CYS A 116 -9.08 -1.85 -6.54
C CYS A 116 -9.94 -3.05 -6.94
N LYS A 117 -10.27 -3.95 -6.03
CA LYS A 117 -11.14 -5.10 -6.32
C LYS A 117 -12.56 -4.68 -6.73
N LYS A 118 -13.08 -3.60 -6.15
CA LYS A 118 -14.40 -3.06 -6.54
C LYS A 118 -14.40 -2.44 -7.94
N ILE A 119 -13.35 -1.70 -8.29
CA ILE A 119 -13.27 -0.97 -9.58
C ILE A 119 -12.72 -1.88 -10.68
N TYR A 120 -11.81 -2.78 -10.35
CA TYR A 120 -11.16 -3.72 -11.26
C TYR A 120 -11.40 -5.17 -10.82
N PRO A 121 -12.66 -5.67 -10.82
CA PRO A 121 -13.01 -6.96 -10.19
C PRO A 121 -12.30 -8.16 -10.81
N LYS A 122 -11.86 -8.04 -12.06
CA LYS A 122 -11.15 -9.11 -12.79
C LYS A 122 -9.62 -9.02 -12.68
N HIS A 123 -9.08 -8.04 -11.91
CA HIS A 123 -7.64 -7.86 -11.77
C HIS A 123 -7.10 -8.51 -10.49
N ASN A 124 -5.94 -9.13 -10.60
CA ASN A 124 -5.13 -9.43 -9.43
C ASN A 124 -4.51 -8.13 -8.90
N VAL A 125 -4.42 -8.01 -7.58
CA VAL A 125 -3.90 -6.82 -6.91
C VAL A 125 -2.49 -7.10 -6.41
N VAL A 126 -1.54 -6.25 -6.83
CA VAL A 126 -0.15 -6.27 -6.38
C VAL A 126 0.15 -5.00 -5.63
N PHE A 127 0.82 -5.10 -4.48
CA PHE A 127 1.28 -3.94 -3.74
C PHE A 127 2.79 -3.83 -3.76
N ILE A 128 3.31 -2.66 -4.09
CA ILE A 128 4.74 -2.34 -4.05
C ILE A 128 5.03 -1.49 -2.83
N SER A 129 5.87 -2.00 -1.91
CA SER A 129 6.06 -1.46 -0.56
C SER A 129 7.54 -1.33 -0.19
N PRO A 130 7.92 -0.32 0.60
CA PRO A 130 9.25 -0.27 1.21
C PRO A 130 9.43 -1.25 2.38
N CYS A 131 8.33 -1.88 2.87
CA CYS A 131 8.28 -2.56 4.17
C CYS A 131 7.91 -4.03 4.05
N GLU A 132 8.75 -4.91 4.62
CA GLU A 132 8.51 -6.37 4.66
C GLU A 132 7.28 -6.77 5.49
N PHE A 133 6.95 -6.03 6.55
CA PHE A 133 5.75 -6.33 7.36
C PHE A 133 4.45 -6.29 6.55
N LYS A 134 4.45 -5.60 5.40
CA LYS A 134 3.30 -5.57 4.50
C LYS A 134 3.03 -6.92 3.83
N LYS A 135 4.02 -7.78 3.68
CA LYS A 135 3.83 -9.17 3.23
C LYS A 135 3.02 -9.98 4.26
N GLN A 136 3.34 -9.82 5.56
CA GLN A 136 2.60 -10.49 6.64
C GLN A 136 1.16 -10.00 6.73
N GLU A 137 0.94 -8.69 6.62
CA GLU A 137 -0.40 -8.11 6.61
C GLU A 137 -1.24 -8.63 5.43
N ALA A 138 -0.63 -8.71 4.25
CA ALA A 138 -1.30 -9.20 3.04
C ALA A 138 -1.74 -10.67 3.16
N GLU A 139 -1.05 -11.49 3.96
CA GLU A 139 -1.45 -12.89 4.20
C GLU A 139 -2.83 -13.02 4.85
N GLY A 140 -3.25 -11.99 5.60
CA GLY A 140 -4.59 -11.89 6.19
C GLY A 140 -5.63 -11.19 5.30
N CYS A 141 -5.25 -10.71 4.11
CA CYS A 141 -6.10 -9.91 3.24
C CYS A 141 -6.36 -10.62 1.91
N LYS A 142 -7.60 -11.04 1.69
CA LYS A 142 -8.01 -11.74 0.45
C LYS A 142 -7.99 -10.87 -0.81
N GLU A 143 -8.02 -9.55 -0.63
CA GLU A 143 -8.02 -8.58 -1.72
C GLU A 143 -6.64 -8.35 -2.32
N ILE A 144 -5.56 -8.81 -1.66
CA ILE A 144 -4.17 -8.63 -2.12
C ILE A 144 -3.63 -9.98 -2.57
N ASP A 145 -3.23 -10.05 -3.83
CA ASP A 145 -2.67 -11.28 -4.39
C ASP A 145 -1.15 -11.37 -4.18
N PHE A 146 -0.41 -10.24 -4.25
CA PHE A 146 1.05 -10.20 -4.09
C PHE A 146 1.52 -8.90 -3.43
N VAL A 147 2.64 -9.00 -2.71
CA VAL A 147 3.42 -7.84 -2.24
C VAL A 147 4.85 -7.99 -2.71
N ILE A 148 5.40 -6.90 -3.28
CA ILE A 148 6.78 -6.79 -3.75
C ILE A 148 7.43 -5.67 -2.95
N ASN A 149 8.59 -5.90 -2.36
CA ASN A 149 9.32 -4.82 -1.74
C ASN A 149 10.16 -4.02 -2.76
N PHE A 150 10.63 -2.84 -2.37
CA PHE A 150 11.40 -1.99 -3.27
C PHE A 150 12.72 -2.64 -3.74
N ASN A 151 13.37 -3.44 -2.89
CA ASN A 151 14.60 -4.13 -3.28
C ASN A 151 14.32 -5.21 -4.32
N GLU A 152 13.28 -6.03 -4.12
CA GLU A 152 12.81 -7.00 -5.11
C GLU A 152 12.44 -6.32 -6.43
N LEU A 153 11.81 -5.14 -6.38
CA LEU A 153 11.47 -4.38 -7.58
C LEU A 153 12.71 -3.88 -8.31
N LYS A 154 13.74 -3.39 -7.58
CA LYS A 154 15.04 -3.00 -8.16
C LYS A 154 15.71 -4.19 -8.88
N GLU A 155 15.69 -5.37 -8.26
CA GLU A 155 16.22 -6.58 -8.88
C GLU A 155 15.46 -6.98 -10.15
N ILE A 156 14.12 -6.87 -10.15
CA ILE A 156 13.29 -7.13 -11.33
C ILE A 156 13.65 -6.16 -12.45
N PHE A 157 13.82 -4.88 -12.14
CA PHE A 157 14.23 -3.87 -13.12
C PHE A 157 15.65 -4.12 -13.67
N ALA A 158 16.59 -4.52 -12.81
CA ALA A 158 17.96 -4.83 -13.22
C ALA A 158 18.03 -6.00 -14.23
N LYS A 159 17.13 -6.97 -14.10
CA LYS A 159 17.01 -8.10 -15.03
C LYS A 159 16.37 -7.74 -16.37
N LYS A 160 15.94 -6.48 -16.56
CA LYS A 160 15.33 -5.97 -17.80
C LYS A 160 14.22 -6.87 -18.37
N LEU A 161 13.39 -7.43 -17.49
CA LEU A 161 12.30 -8.36 -17.84
C LEU A 161 11.07 -7.60 -18.40
N PHE A 162 11.32 -6.66 -19.30
CA PHE A 162 10.27 -5.85 -19.91
C PHE A 162 9.61 -6.57 -21.09
N LYS A 163 8.32 -6.31 -21.28
CA LYS A 163 7.68 -6.57 -22.57
C LYS A 163 8.29 -5.65 -23.64
N ARG A 164 8.12 -6.02 -24.92
CA ARG A 164 8.51 -5.18 -26.05
C ARG A 164 8.10 -3.72 -25.82
N GLU A 165 8.95 -2.79 -26.24
CA GLU A 165 8.70 -1.36 -26.14
C GLU A 165 7.39 -0.99 -26.85
N ASP A 166 6.39 -0.62 -26.08
CA ASP A 166 5.18 -0.01 -26.59
C ASP A 166 5.35 1.51 -26.44
N LYS A 167 5.42 2.20 -27.57
CA LYS A 167 5.68 3.66 -27.61
C LYS A 167 4.55 4.50 -27.00
N ASN A 168 3.37 3.90 -26.77
CA ASN A 168 2.16 4.61 -26.33
C ASN A 168 1.77 4.33 -24.87
N LEU A 169 2.69 3.85 -24.03
CA LEU A 169 2.39 3.61 -22.63
C LEU A 169 2.24 4.92 -21.85
N SER A 170 1.14 5.04 -21.10
CA SER A 170 0.92 6.18 -20.21
C SER A 170 1.98 6.25 -19.11
N THR A 171 2.46 7.45 -18.82
CA THR A 171 3.41 7.78 -17.75
C THR A 171 2.72 8.31 -16.49
N SER A 172 1.39 8.36 -16.48
CA SER A 172 0.59 8.81 -15.33
C SER A 172 -0.05 7.63 -14.59
N PHE A 173 -0.37 7.86 -13.33
CA PHE A 173 -1.22 6.94 -12.57
C PHE A 173 -2.60 6.83 -13.22
N ASP A 174 -3.17 5.62 -13.20
CA ASP A 174 -4.61 5.47 -13.40
C ASP A 174 -5.33 6.11 -12.20
N ARG A 175 -6.58 6.32 -12.21
CA ARG A 175 -7.46 6.90 -11.17
C ARG A 175 -6.88 6.98 -9.74
N PHE A 176 -7.55 7.69 -8.84
CA PHE A 176 -7.29 7.75 -7.38
C PHE A 176 -6.01 8.48 -6.96
N TYR A 177 -5.47 9.34 -7.80
CA TYR A 177 -4.39 10.23 -7.41
C TYR A 177 -4.88 11.26 -6.38
N ASN A 178 -4.10 11.45 -5.30
CA ASN A 178 -4.39 12.45 -4.27
C ASN A 178 -3.08 12.96 -3.65
N ASP A 179 -2.73 14.19 -3.96
CA ASP A 179 -1.50 14.84 -3.47
C ASP A 179 -1.47 15.04 -1.96
N TYR A 180 -2.63 15.29 -1.37
CA TYR A 180 -2.74 15.66 0.03
C TYR A 180 -2.21 14.60 1.01
N THR A 181 -2.30 13.33 0.66
CA THR A 181 -1.87 12.22 1.52
C THR A 181 -0.49 11.66 1.19
N LYS A 182 0.28 12.33 0.32
CA LYS A 182 1.64 11.88 -0.06
C LYS A 182 2.60 11.82 1.12
N ILE A 183 2.45 12.70 2.10
CA ILE A 183 3.28 12.72 3.30
C ILE A 183 2.88 11.67 4.36
N TYR A 184 1.83 10.90 4.12
CA TYR A 184 1.34 9.87 5.05
C TYR A 184 2.43 8.89 5.55
N PRO A 185 3.39 8.43 4.72
CA PRO A 185 4.42 7.50 5.14
C PRO A 185 5.49 8.11 6.07
N LEU A 186 5.56 9.43 6.18
CA LEU A 186 6.56 10.11 7.00
C LEU A 186 6.20 10.02 8.50
N ALA A 187 7.19 10.19 9.37
CA ALA A 187 6.96 10.30 10.81
C ALA A 187 5.93 11.41 11.11
N GLY A 188 4.87 11.06 11.83
CA GLY A 188 3.72 11.95 12.07
C GLY A 188 2.82 12.20 10.85
N GLY A 189 3.04 11.52 9.72
CA GLY A 189 2.28 11.72 8.49
C GLY A 189 0.78 11.45 8.65
N LEU A 190 0.40 10.41 9.39
CA LEU A 190 -1.00 10.17 9.76
C LEU A 190 -1.60 11.39 10.48
N SER A 191 -0.93 11.88 11.52
CA SER A 191 -1.40 13.03 12.30
C SER A 191 -1.54 14.29 11.44
N LYS A 192 -0.55 14.56 10.58
CA LYS A 192 -0.54 15.73 9.69
C LYS A 192 -1.63 15.65 8.62
N THR A 193 -1.74 14.52 7.91
CA THR A 193 -2.71 14.36 6.81
C THR A 193 -4.14 14.18 7.31
N ALA A 194 -4.33 13.68 8.52
CA ALA A 194 -5.64 13.55 9.15
C ALA A 194 -6.03 14.79 9.97
N HIS A 195 -5.21 15.84 10.05
CA HIS A 195 -5.42 17.04 10.88
C HIS A 195 -5.79 16.73 12.34
N LEU A 196 -5.17 15.68 12.91
CA LEU A 196 -5.53 15.21 14.25
C LEU A 196 -5.30 16.28 15.33
N LYS A 197 -4.29 17.14 15.17
CA LYS A 197 -4.03 18.24 16.09
C LYS A 197 -5.27 19.13 16.25
N ASN A 198 -5.91 19.52 15.14
CA ASN A 198 -7.09 20.39 15.16
C ASN A 198 -8.30 19.73 15.84
N ILE A 199 -8.42 18.41 15.71
CA ILE A 199 -9.50 17.66 16.35
C ILE A 199 -9.29 17.54 17.87
N LEU A 200 -8.04 17.40 18.30
CA LEU A 200 -7.68 17.23 19.72
C LEU A 200 -7.65 18.56 20.48
N THR A 201 -7.32 19.67 19.81
CA THR A 201 -7.28 21.02 20.46
C THR A 201 -8.67 21.64 20.61
N ASN A 202 -9.67 21.20 19.86
CA ASN A 202 -11.05 21.69 19.95
C ASN A 202 -11.92 20.85 20.90
N LYS A 203 -11.33 20.01 21.74
CA LYS A 203 -11.95 19.27 22.84
C LYS A 203 -11.48 19.78 24.20
#